data_9c84c1e6dae3b2e135c73351640e6f89
#
_entry.id   9c84c1e6dae3b2e135c73351640e6f89
#
_cell.length_a   1.000
_cell.length_b   1.000
_cell.length_c   1.000
_cell.angle_alpha   90.00
_cell.angle_beta   90.00
_cell.angle_gamma   90.00
#
_symmetry.space_group_name_H-M   'P 1'
#
loop_
_entity.id
_entity.type
_entity.pdbx_description
1 polymer ?
#
loop_
_entity_poly.entity_id
_entity_poly.type
_entity_poly.pdbx_seq_one_letter_code
_entity_poly.pdbx_strand_id
1 'polypeptide(L)'
;MDPAARRRSERVVVDLLSPVDVTPMVLPMPSDARLESVARRLLDDPADTRSLEAWAREVSVSVRNFSRLFHRETGMTFAQWRIHARVRVAIGLLAGGMPVGTVSRRVGYRTPSAFVQSFRRVLGHTPGWYVASVKADAEHPLASGSDDRPSSVLPTWLG
;
A
#
# COMPACT_ATOMS: atom_id res chain seq x y z
N MET A 1 -2.04 6.99 43.28
CA MET A 1 -2.08 6.84 41.81
C MET A 1 -3.49 6.42 41.44
N ASP A 2 -4.23 7.35 40.90
CA ASP A 2 -5.70 7.27 40.71
C ASP A 2 -6.03 6.25 39.59
N PRO A 3 -6.87 5.22 39.87
CA PRO A 3 -7.27 4.23 38.86
C PRO A 3 -8.12 4.83 37.72
N ALA A 4 -8.68 6.03 37.90
CA ALA A 4 -9.42 6.73 36.87
C ALA A 4 -8.53 7.32 35.76
N ALA A 5 -7.30 7.72 36.11
CA ALA A 5 -6.32 8.22 35.16
C ALA A 5 -5.79 7.11 34.23
N ARG A 6 -5.64 5.89 34.77
CA ARG A 6 -5.18 4.72 34.02
C ARG A 6 -6.19 4.26 32.97
N ARG A 7 -7.48 4.34 33.28
CA ARG A 7 -8.56 3.98 32.34
C ARG A 7 -8.75 5.02 31.22
N ARG A 8 -8.39 6.30 31.45
CA ARG A 8 -8.43 7.33 30.40
C ARG A 8 -7.28 7.15 29.40
N SER A 9 -6.09 6.78 29.89
CA SER A 9 -4.95 6.52 29.02
C SER A 9 -5.15 5.26 28.16
N GLU A 10 -5.79 4.22 28.72
CA GLU A 10 -6.13 3.02 27.95
C GLU A 10 -7.22 3.26 26.90
N ARG A 11 -8.19 4.14 27.19
CA ARG A 11 -9.25 4.51 26.23
C ARG A 11 -8.72 5.33 25.04
N VAL A 12 -7.77 6.22 25.29
CA VAL A 12 -7.15 7.06 24.24
C VAL A 12 -6.27 6.23 23.30
N VAL A 13 -5.63 5.17 23.83
CA VAL A 13 -4.82 4.24 23.01
C VAL A 13 -5.70 3.34 22.15
N VAL A 14 -6.87 2.91 22.67
CA VAL A 14 -7.82 2.06 21.90
C VAL A 14 -8.55 2.85 20.81
N ASP A 15 -8.82 4.15 21.04
CA ASP A 15 -9.47 5.00 20.03
C ASP A 15 -8.54 5.40 18.86
N LEU A 16 -7.22 5.24 19.04
CA LEU A 16 -6.22 5.43 17.98
C LEU A 16 -5.99 4.17 17.13
N LEU A 17 -6.58 3.03 17.50
CA LEU A 17 -6.57 1.78 16.77
C LEU A 17 -7.90 1.60 16.03
N SER A 18 -8.34 2.62 15.30
CA SER A 18 -9.39 2.43 14.30
C SER A 18 -8.95 1.33 13.34
N PRO A 19 -9.83 0.37 12.97
CA PRO A 19 -9.50 -0.61 11.95
C PRO A 19 -8.98 0.14 10.73
N VAL A 20 -7.76 -0.18 10.35
CA VAL A 20 -7.20 0.39 9.14
C VAL A 20 -7.99 -0.22 8.01
N ASP A 21 -8.81 0.57 7.36
CA ASP A 21 -9.23 0.26 6.03
C ASP A 21 -7.95 0.13 5.19
N VAL A 22 -7.44 -1.09 5.10
CA VAL A 22 -6.39 -1.44 4.15
C VAL A 22 -7.05 -1.36 2.79
N THR A 23 -7.30 -0.13 2.34
CA THR A 23 -7.76 0.11 0.98
C THR A 23 -6.71 -0.52 0.09
N PRO A 24 -7.05 -1.54 -0.70
CA PRO A 24 -6.08 -2.19 -1.56
C PRO A 24 -5.49 -1.10 -2.45
N MET A 25 -4.18 -0.88 -2.32
CA MET A 25 -3.47 0.10 -3.11
C MET A 25 -3.56 -0.31 -4.58
N VAL A 26 -4.48 0.29 -5.30
CA VAL A 26 -4.65 0.04 -6.74
C VAL A 26 -3.52 0.76 -7.46
N LEU A 27 -2.61 0.00 -8.02
CA LEU A 27 -1.56 0.52 -8.89
C LEU A 27 -2.03 0.40 -10.34
N PRO A 28 -2.29 1.52 -11.04
CA PRO A 28 -2.74 1.47 -12.43
C PRO A 28 -1.66 0.86 -13.32
N MET A 29 -2.04 -0.12 -14.13
CA MET A 29 -1.15 -0.78 -15.08
C MET A 29 -1.34 -0.17 -16.47
N PRO A 30 -0.26 0.09 -17.22
CA PRO A 30 -0.39 0.54 -18.60
C PRO A 30 -0.98 -0.58 -19.47
N SER A 31 -1.76 -0.21 -20.48
CA SER A 31 -2.40 -1.14 -21.42
C SER A 31 -1.54 -1.41 -22.67
N ASP A 32 -0.63 -0.49 -23.02
CA ASP A 32 0.37 -0.76 -24.08
C ASP A 32 1.26 -1.92 -23.66
N ALA A 33 1.29 -3.00 -24.46
CA ALA A 33 1.99 -4.25 -24.12
C ALA A 33 3.49 -4.06 -23.80
N ARG A 34 4.14 -3.08 -24.42
CA ARG A 34 5.56 -2.77 -24.15
C ARG A 34 5.75 -2.16 -22.78
N LEU A 35 4.89 -1.18 -22.42
CA LEU A 35 4.92 -0.52 -21.12
C LEU A 35 4.44 -1.46 -20.01
N GLU A 36 3.45 -2.29 -20.28
CA GLU A 36 2.98 -3.33 -19.35
C GLU A 36 4.10 -4.32 -19.03
N SER A 37 4.88 -4.74 -20.03
CA SER A 37 6.04 -5.61 -19.83
C SER A 37 7.05 -4.98 -18.86
N VAL A 38 7.36 -3.70 -19.01
CA VAL A 38 8.25 -2.97 -18.08
C VAL A 38 7.64 -2.91 -16.68
N ALA A 39 6.36 -2.59 -16.58
CA ALA A 39 5.66 -2.50 -15.30
C ALA A 39 5.66 -3.84 -14.54
N ARG A 40 5.38 -4.94 -15.21
CA ARG A 40 5.43 -6.29 -14.63
C ARG A 40 6.82 -6.65 -14.12
N ARG A 41 7.86 -6.39 -14.89
CA ARG A 41 9.25 -6.65 -14.48
C ARG A 41 9.66 -5.84 -13.27
N LEU A 42 9.19 -4.60 -13.14
CA LEU A 42 9.45 -3.77 -11.95
C LEU A 42 8.65 -4.22 -10.71
N LEU A 43 7.53 -4.90 -10.90
CA LEU A 43 6.81 -5.54 -9.79
C LEU A 43 7.49 -6.83 -9.35
N ASP A 44 8.07 -7.58 -10.29
CA ASP A 44 8.82 -8.82 -10.01
C ASP A 44 10.18 -8.51 -9.36
N ASP A 45 10.86 -7.46 -9.82
CA ASP A 45 12.11 -6.95 -9.26
C ASP A 45 12.03 -5.44 -8.99
N PRO A 46 11.46 -5.02 -7.85
CA PRO A 46 11.34 -3.61 -7.50
C PRO A 46 12.69 -2.94 -7.19
N ALA A 47 13.73 -3.72 -6.99
CA ALA A 47 15.08 -3.23 -6.76
C ALA A 47 15.84 -2.89 -8.05
N ASP A 48 15.29 -3.21 -9.21
CA ASP A 48 15.89 -2.83 -10.50
C ASP A 48 16.18 -1.33 -10.54
N THR A 49 17.41 -0.98 -10.90
CA THR A 49 17.90 0.41 -10.91
C THR A 49 18.00 1.03 -12.29
N ARG A 50 17.58 0.31 -13.33
CA ARG A 50 17.63 0.83 -14.70
C ARG A 50 16.93 2.16 -14.84
N SER A 51 17.54 3.06 -15.62
CA SER A 51 16.98 4.38 -15.90
C SER A 51 15.80 4.29 -16.86
N LEU A 52 15.05 5.38 -16.96
CA LEU A 52 13.97 5.53 -17.94
C LEU A 52 14.48 5.33 -19.36
N GLU A 53 15.67 5.85 -19.67
CA GLU A 53 16.32 5.72 -20.98
C GLU A 53 16.65 4.26 -21.30
N ALA A 54 17.12 3.51 -20.32
CA ALA A 54 17.42 2.08 -20.48
C ALA A 54 16.14 1.29 -20.77
N TRP A 55 15.07 1.56 -20.05
CA TRP A 55 13.79 0.93 -20.29
C TRP A 55 13.17 1.29 -21.64
N ALA A 56 13.19 2.58 -22.00
CA ALA A 56 12.67 3.05 -23.28
C ALA A 56 13.42 2.39 -24.45
N ARG A 57 14.73 2.27 -24.35
CA ARG A 57 15.59 1.59 -25.36
C ARG A 57 15.24 0.13 -25.47
N GLU A 58 15.04 -0.57 -24.34
CA GLU A 58 14.72 -2.00 -24.33
C GLU A 58 13.41 -2.31 -25.06
N VAL A 59 12.42 -1.45 -24.91
CA VAL A 59 11.11 -1.61 -25.58
C VAL A 59 11.03 -0.87 -26.91
N SER A 60 12.15 -0.35 -27.43
CA SER A 60 12.26 0.33 -28.72
C SER A 60 11.32 1.54 -28.85
N VAL A 61 11.21 2.34 -27.81
CA VAL A 61 10.40 3.56 -27.75
C VAL A 61 11.32 4.73 -27.39
N SER A 62 11.09 5.92 -27.96
CA SER A 62 11.81 7.10 -27.49
C SER A 62 11.44 7.46 -26.05
N VAL A 63 12.35 8.04 -25.29
CA VAL A 63 12.13 8.47 -23.90
C VAL A 63 10.90 9.39 -23.79
N ARG A 64 10.78 10.34 -24.71
CA ARG A 64 9.64 11.26 -24.76
C ARG A 64 8.31 10.53 -24.96
N ASN A 65 8.28 9.58 -25.88
CA ASN A 65 7.06 8.82 -26.17
C ASN A 65 6.72 7.86 -25.04
N PHE A 66 7.73 7.20 -24.45
CA PHE A 66 7.58 6.37 -23.26
C PHE A 66 6.92 7.16 -22.13
N SER A 67 7.49 8.30 -21.75
CA SER A 67 6.97 9.15 -20.67
C SER A 67 5.54 9.61 -20.94
N ARG A 68 5.25 10.06 -22.17
CA ARG A 68 3.93 10.53 -22.56
C ARG A 68 2.87 9.42 -22.50
N LEU A 69 3.18 8.24 -23.04
CA LEU A 69 2.28 7.09 -23.02
C LEU A 69 2.07 6.58 -21.61
N PHE A 70 3.15 6.45 -20.83
CA PHE A 70 3.07 5.97 -19.47
C PHE A 70 2.20 6.86 -18.59
N HIS A 71 2.40 8.18 -18.66
CA HIS A 71 1.57 9.14 -17.93
C HIS A 71 0.10 9.13 -18.40
N ARG A 72 -0.13 9.06 -19.70
CA ARG A 72 -1.49 9.00 -20.24
C ARG A 72 -2.26 7.78 -19.74
N GLU A 73 -1.63 6.64 -19.64
CA GLU A 73 -2.29 5.38 -19.31
C GLU A 73 -2.38 5.10 -17.81
N THR A 74 -1.43 5.63 -17.03
CA THR A 74 -1.40 5.40 -15.57
C THR A 74 -1.78 6.61 -14.73
N GLY A 75 -1.80 7.81 -15.32
CA GLY A 75 -1.97 9.07 -14.58
C GLY A 75 -0.74 9.49 -13.76
N MET A 76 0.35 8.75 -13.83
CA MET A 76 1.58 8.96 -13.06
C MET A 76 2.80 9.12 -13.97
N THR A 77 3.80 9.89 -13.53
CA THR A 77 5.12 9.78 -14.14
C THR A 77 5.71 8.40 -13.86
N PHE A 78 6.62 7.94 -14.71
CA PHE A 78 7.30 6.65 -14.51
C PHE A 78 8.03 6.58 -13.16
N ALA A 79 8.64 7.67 -12.74
CA ALA A 79 9.31 7.76 -11.44
C ALA A 79 8.33 7.62 -10.26
N GLN A 80 7.19 8.31 -10.31
CA GLN A 80 6.13 8.18 -9.30
C GLN A 80 5.58 6.76 -9.26
N TRP A 81 5.29 6.18 -10.43
CA TRP A 81 4.79 4.82 -10.53
C TRP A 81 5.76 3.80 -9.93
N ARG A 82 7.07 3.93 -10.17
CA ARG A 82 8.10 3.06 -9.55
C ARG A 82 8.09 3.14 -8.02
N ILE A 83 7.92 4.33 -7.45
CA ILE A 83 7.81 4.48 -5.99
C ILE A 83 6.58 3.72 -5.48
N HIS A 84 5.44 3.89 -6.13
CA HIS A 84 4.21 3.18 -5.78
C HIS A 84 4.34 1.65 -5.95
N ALA A 85 5.01 1.19 -7.00
CA ALA A 85 5.28 -0.24 -7.22
C ALA A 85 6.13 -0.83 -6.09
N ARG A 86 7.20 -0.13 -5.67
CA ARG A 86 8.04 -0.54 -4.53
C ARG A 86 7.25 -0.62 -3.23
N VAL A 87 6.40 0.36 -2.95
CA VAL A 87 5.55 0.36 -1.75
C VAL A 87 4.53 -0.77 -1.80
N ARG A 88 3.91 -1.02 -2.95
CA ARG A 88 2.98 -2.14 -3.12
C ARG A 88 3.63 -3.50 -2.82
N VAL A 89 4.83 -3.75 -3.34
CA VAL A 89 5.57 -4.98 -3.05
C VAL A 89 5.95 -5.03 -1.57
N ALA A 90 6.38 -3.89 -0.99
CA ALA A 90 6.73 -3.80 0.43
C ALA A 90 5.56 -4.17 1.35
N ILE A 91 4.34 -3.77 1.03
CA ILE A 91 3.13 -4.12 1.79
C ILE A 91 3.01 -5.65 1.93
N GLY A 92 3.13 -6.38 0.82
CA GLY A 92 3.07 -7.85 0.84
C GLY A 92 4.17 -8.50 1.67
N LEU A 93 5.39 -7.98 1.58
CA LEU A 93 6.54 -8.48 2.35
C LEU A 93 6.40 -8.20 3.85
N LEU A 94 5.91 -7.00 4.21
CA LEU A 94 5.65 -6.63 5.60
C LEU A 94 4.50 -7.46 6.20
N ALA A 95 3.42 -7.67 5.46
CA ALA A 95 2.32 -8.54 5.87
C ALA A 95 2.77 -9.98 6.08
N GLY A 96 3.75 -10.45 5.30
CA GLY A 96 4.40 -11.76 5.47
C GLY A 96 5.40 -11.81 6.65
N GLY A 97 5.53 -10.76 7.44
CA GLY A 97 6.37 -10.71 8.64
C GLY A 97 7.85 -10.38 8.39
N MET A 98 8.21 -9.95 7.18
CA MET A 98 9.59 -9.58 6.90
C MET A 98 9.97 -8.27 7.63
N PRO A 99 11.16 -8.20 8.27
CA PRO A 99 11.60 -6.99 8.98
C PRO A 99 11.70 -5.78 8.06
N VAL A 100 11.33 -4.59 8.55
CA VAL A 100 11.32 -3.32 7.80
C VAL A 100 12.65 -3.04 7.11
N GLY A 101 13.78 -3.23 7.80
CA GLY A 101 15.12 -3.01 7.21
C GLY A 101 15.45 -3.97 6.06
N THR A 102 14.97 -5.21 6.13
CA THR A 102 15.12 -6.20 5.06
C THR A 102 14.23 -5.85 3.87
N VAL A 103 12.97 -5.48 4.12
CA VAL A 103 12.05 -5.02 3.08
C VAL A 103 12.62 -3.82 2.34
N SER A 104 13.13 -2.82 3.06
CA SER A 104 13.75 -1.62 2.49
C SER A 104 14.79 -1.95 1.42
N ARG A 105 15.72 -2.84 1.74
CA ARG A 105 16.76 -3.29 0.79
C ARG A 105 16.15 -4.06 -0.39
N ARG A 106 15.21 -4.96 -0.10
CA ARG A 106 14.60 -5.83 -1.12
C ARG A 106 13.78 -5.07 -2.15
N VAL A 107 13.17 -3.95 -1.76
CA VAL A 107 12.45 -3.08 -2.69
C VAL A 107 13.31 -1.94 -3.27
N GLY A 108 14.62 -2.00 -3.08
CA GLY A 108 15.58 -1.15 -3.79
C GLY A 108 15.90 0.20 -3.15
N TYR A 109 15.70 0.34 -1.84
CA TYR A 109 16.17 1.53 -1.12
C TYR A 109 17.55 1.30 -0.51
N ARG A 110 18.41 2.31 -0.63
CA ARG A 110 19.77 2.27 -0.07
C ARG A 110 19.79 2.41 1.45
N THR A 111 18.80 3.13 2.00
CA THR A 111 18.68 3.37 3.43
C THR A 111 17.26 3.10 3.92
N PRO A 112 17.07 2.59 5.15
CA PRO A 112 15.75 2.44 5.74
C PRO A 112 14.98 3.76 5.84
N SER A 113 15.67 4.88 6.12
CA SER A 113 15.06 6.19 6.22
C SER A 113 14.40 6.65 4.92
N ALA A 114 15.06 6.45 3.77
CA ALA A 114 14.49 6.77 2.46
C ALA A 114 13.25 5.92 2.16
N PHE A 115 13.27 4.65 2.54
CA PHE A 115 12.11 3.77 2.44
C PHE A 115 10.93 4.25 3.30
N VAL A 116 11.18 4.55 4.58
CA VAL A 116 10.15 5.02 5.52
C VAL A 116 9.49 6.30 5.00
N GLN A 117 10.28 7.25 4.49
CA GLN A 117 9.76 8.50 3.92
C GLN A 117 8.88 8.24 2.69
N SER A 118 9.31 7.38 1.77
CA SER A 118 8.54 7.03 0.58
C SER A 118 7.26 6.29 0.92
N PHE A 119 7.32 5.33 1.83
CA PHE A 119 6.18 4.57 2.30
C PHE A 119 5.14 5.49 2.95
N ARG A 120 5.59 6.38 3.85
CA ARG A 120 4.70 7.37 4.50
C ARG A 120 4.10 8.36 3.50
N ARG A 121 4.85 8.79 2.49
CA ARG A 121 4.33 9.69 1.44
C ARG A 121 3.21 9.04 0.64
N VAL A 122 3.32 7.75 0.34
CA VAL A 122 2.34 7.01 -0.46
C VAL A 122 1.12 6.59 0.34
N LEU A 123 1.31 6.12 1.58
CA LEU A 123 0.25 5.52 2.40
C LEU A 123 -0.23 6.38 3.57
N GLY A 124 0.45 7.48 3.86
CA GLY A 124 0.14 8.34 5.00
C GLY A 124 0.69 7.85 6.36
N HIS A 125 1.15 6.61 6.43
CA HIS A 125 1.63 5.96 7.67
C HIS A 125 3.00 5.34 7.48
N THR A 126 3.73 5.11 8.60
CA THR A 126 5.04 4.46 8.55
C THR A 126 4.90 2.94 8.38
N PRO A 127 5.95 2.25 7.85
CA PRO A 127 5.96 0.80 7.78
C PRO A 127 5.78 0.12 9.15
N GLY A 128 6.37 0.69 10.21
CA GLY A 128 6.22 0.18 11.57
C GLY A 128 4.78 0.23 12.08
N TRP A 129 4.10 1.34 11.82
CA TRP A 129 2.68 1.49 12.14
C TRP A 129 1.83 0.47 11.37
N TYR A 130 2.09 0.29 10.07
CA TYR A 130 1.39 -0.70 9.25
C TYR A 130 1.54 -2.12 9.79
N VAL A 131 2.76 -2.52 10.16
CA VAL A 131 3.01 -3.86 10.75
C VAL A 131 2.27 -4.05 12.06
N ALA A 132 2.25 -3.02 12.93
CA ALA A 132 1.54 -3.08 14.21
C ALA A 132 0.03 -3.23 13.99
N SER A 133 -0.55 -2.51 13.03
CA SER A 133 -1.98 -2.59 12.68
C SER A 133 -2.37 -3.97 12.16
N VAL A 134 -1.60 -4.53 11.22
CA VAL A 134 -1.86 -5.88 10.68
C VAL A 134 -1.78 -6.96 11.76
N LYS A 135 -0.86 -6.83 12.72
CA LYS A 135 -0.77 -7.76 13.87
C LYS A 135 -1.97 -7.65 14.80
N ALA A 136 -2.42 -6.43 15.09
CA ALA A 136 -3.59 -6.21 15.94
C ALA A 136 -4.86 -6.83 15.34
N ASP A 137 -5.05 -6.70 14.02
CA ASP A 137 -6.18 -7.30 13.30
C ASP A 137 -6.10 -8.84 13.30
N ALA A 138 -4.89 -9.40 13.21
CA ALA A 138 -4.69 -10.86 13.26
C ALA A 138 -4.94 -11.45 14.65
N GLU A 139 -4.70 -10.70 15.72
CA GLU A 139 -4.92 -11.10 17.11
C GLU A 139 -6.38 -10.89 17.57
N HIS A 140 -7.19 -10.12 16.82
CA HIS A 140 -8.63 -9.95 17.03
C HIS A 140 -9.38 -10.43 15.77
N PRO A 141 -9.42 -11.76 15.50
CA PRO A 141 -10.38 -12.27 14.53
C PRO A 141 -11.77 -11.94 15.09
N LEU A 142 -12.52 -11.14 14.34
CA LEU A 142 -13.87 -10.72 14.64
C LEU A 142 -14.62 -11.88 15.31
N ALA A 143 -15.13 -11.67 16.50
CA ALA A 143 -16.15 -12.50 17.10
C ALA A 143 -17.37 -12.45 16.17
N SER A 144 -17.35 -13.29 15.17
CA SER A 144 -18.48 -13.55 14.28
C SER A 144 -19.49 -14.34 15.10
N GLY A 145 -20.54 -13.70 15.55
CA GLY A 145 -21.61 -14.46 16.15
C GLY A 145 -22.49 -13.67 17.09
N SER A 146 -23.22 -12.74 16.56
CA SER A 146 -24.56 -12.48 17.09
C SER A 146 -25.43 -12.04 15.92
N ASP A 147 -26.04 -13.04 15.30
CA ASP A 147 -27.24 -12.90 14.49
C ASP A 147 -28.32 -12.39 15.43
N ASP A 148 -28.46 -11.09 15.56
CA ASP A 148 -29.63 -10.43 16.11
C ASP A 148 -30.12 -9.40 15.09
N ARG A 149 -30.79 -9.91 14.07
CA ARG A 149 -31.63 -9.10 13.21
C ARG A 149 -32.96 -8.92 13.92
N PRO A 150 -33.32 -7.73 14.36
CA PRO A 150 -34.74 -7.47 14.64
C PRO A 150 -35.46 -7.50 13.30
N SER A 151 -36.30 -8.52 13.16
CA SER A 151 -37.35 -8.59 12.16
C SER A 151 -38.23 -7.36 12.22
N SER A 152 -38.66 -6.93 11.05
CA SER A 152 -39.72 -5.97 10.77
C SER A 152 -39.36 -4.50 10.89
N VAL A 153 -39.18 -3.86 9.73
CA VAL A 153 -40.14 -2.86 9.21
C VAL A 153 -39.87 -2.67 7.72
N LEU A 154 -40.76 -3.21 6.89
CA LEU A 154 -40.88 -2.80 5.50
C LEU A 154 -41.51 -1.40 5.45
N PRO A 155 -40.95 -0.41 4.80
CA PRO A 155 -41.69 0.81 4.48
C PRO A 155 -42.59 0.56 3.28
N THR A 156 -43.87 0.65 3.54
CA THR A 156 -45.00 0.69 2.58
C THR A 156 -44.88 1.98 1.76
N TRP A 157 -44.51 1.88 0.51
CA TRP A 157 -44.98 2.82 -0.50
C TRP A 157 -44.70 2.31 -1.92
N LEU A 158 -45.71 1.52 -2.34
CA LEU A 158 -46.14 1.38 -3.72
C LEU A 158 -47.62 1.60 -3.71
N GLY A 159 -48.02 2.80 -4.08
CA GLY A 159 -49.35 3.22 -4.51
C GLY A 159 -49.15 4.27 -5.56
#